data_fb73b0a3c02ff74583c301a757195fe6
#
_entry.id   fb73b0a3c02ff74583c301a757195fe6
#
_cell.length_a   1.000
_cell.length_b   1.000
_cell.length_c   1.000
_cell.angle_alpha   90.00
_cell.angle_beta   90.00
_cell.angle_gamma   90.00
#
_symmetry.space_group_name_H-M   'P 1'
#
loop_
_entity.id
_entity.type
_entity.pdbx_description
1 polymer ?
#
loop_
_entity_poly.entity_id
_entity_poly.type
_entity_poly.pdbx_seq_one_letter_code
_entity_poly.pdbx_strand_id
1 'polypeptide(L)'
;MGAILLPIVGLLITITLIIIFNSKKHVRNKETIIYSRLLILNLLFIVIGLATFIIAKTTSNLLLIEIFQKFYMSILVLLNFQSIKYCLSIFNINITRFRIINIVLVVITILSILLIFILPLKVIYYDDVLDGEGLSYNVAVIYSFVSFIIFLCLTFYQLSRHDNITKIVPFLILILLYLIGFMLRSWHRELIFEGFFYSYILLIMYHTIENPDVKMLNEMTLAKEQAEKSNRVKSDFLSSMSHEIRTPLNAIVGFSQLIDNANTLEEAKENSKEIVEASNTLLNMLSNVIDIAQVEVDQVDLKEVKYDLEL
;
A
#
# COMPACT_ATOMS: atom_id res chain seq x y z
N MET A 1 37.30 -0.63 -17.84
CA MET A 1 36.05 -0.13 -18.42
C MET A 1 34.82 -0.94 -17.98
N GLY A 2 34.91 -2.28 -17.84
CA GLY A 2 33.76 -3.13 -17.46
C GLY A 2 33.09 -2.80 -16.11
N ALA A 3 33.90 -2.41 -15.12
CA ALA A 3 33.41 -2.16 -13.76
C ALA A 3 32.39 -0.99 -13.64
N ILE A 4 32.44 0.00 -14.56
CA ILE A 4 31.58 1.20 -14.53
C ILE A 4 30.29 1.00 -15.34
N LEU A 5 30.23 0.02 -16.22
CA LEU A 5 29.12 -0.18 -17.13
C LEU A 5 27.79 -0.41 -16.38
N LEU A 6 27.79 -1.32 -15.40
CA LEU A 6 26.59 -1.62 -14.60
C LEU A 6 26.08 -0.42 -13.78
N PRO A 7 26.93 0.33 -13.05
CA PRO A 7 26.50 1.56 -12.38
C PRO A 7 25.90 2.60 -13.33
N ILE A 8 26.49 2.80 -14.53
CA ILE A 8 25.93 3.76 -15.51
C ILE A 8 24.56 3.32 -15.99
N VAL A 9 24.37 2.04 -16.32
CA VAL A 9 23.06 1.51 -16.71
C VAL A 9 22.05 1.67 -15.56
N GLY A 10 22.46 1.37 -14.32
CA GLY A 10 21.64 1.60 -13.13
C GLY A 10 21.24 3.05 -12.94
N LEU A 11 22.18 3.99 -13.20
CA LEU A 11 21.91 5.43 -13.15
C LEU A 11 20.85 5.83 -14.18
N LEU A 12 20.99 5.39 -15.42
CA LEU A 12 20.01 5.68 -16.48
C LEU A 12 18.61 5.16 -16.15
N ILE A 13 18.52 3.92 -15.67
CA ILE A 13 17.25 3.33 -15.23
C ILE A 13 16.63 4.16 -14.10
N THR A 14 17.42 4.53 -13.09
CA THR A 14 16.91 5.28 -11.93
C THR A 14 16.44 6.68 -12.32
N ILE A 15 17.18 7.39 -13.16
CA ILE A 15 16.78 8.73 -13.67
C ILE A 15 15.49 8.61 -14.47
N THR A 16 15.41 7.64 -15.38
CA THR A 16 14.20 7.39 -16.18
C THR A 16 13.00 7.10 -15.30
N LEU A 17 13.17 6.27 -14.27
CA LEU A 17 12.12 5.96 -13.30
C LEU A 17 11.66 7.20 -12.53
N ILE A 18 12.58 8.06 -12.09
CA ILE A 18 12.24 9.31 -11.39
C ILE A 18 11.43 10.24 -12.30
N ILE A 19 11.81 10.35 -13.58
CA ILE A 19 11.07 11.16 -14.55
C ILE A 19 9.67 10.60 -14.77
N ILE A 20 9.53 9.29 -15.03
CA ILE A 20 8.24 8.63 -15.23
C ILE A 20 7.38 8.74 -13.96
N PHE A 21 7.95 8.51 -12.80
CA PHE A 21 7.26 8.61 -11.52
C PHE A 21 6.72 10.03 -11.29
N ASN A 22 7.49 11.07 -11.54
CA ASN A 22 7.06 12.46 -11.33
C ASN A 22 6.11 12.99 -12.42
N SER A 23 6.10 12.38 -13.61
CA SER A 23 5.22 12.81 -14.72
C SER A 23 3.77 12.37 -14.55
N LYS A 24 3.50 11.31 -13.77
CA LYS A 24 2.15 10.79 -13.55
C LYS A 24 1.58 11.26 -12.21
N LYS A 25 0.24 11.46 -12.17
CA LYS A 25 -0.47 11.70 -10.90
C LYS A 25 -0.49 10.43 -10.08
N HIS A 26 -0.03 10.51 -8.83
CA HIS A 26 0.01 9.38 -7.92
C HIS A 26 -1.00 9.57 -6.77
N VAL A 27 -1.63 8.50 -6.37
CA VAL A 27 -2.36 8.43 -5.10
C VAL A 27 -1.33 8.50 -3.97
N ARG A 28 -1.43 9.50 -3.08
CA ARG A 28 -0.48 9.69 -1.97
C ARG A 28 -0.72 8.67 -0.86
N ASN A 29 -0.28 7.44 -1.06
CA ASN A 29 -0.28 6.38 -0.05
C ASN A 29 1.08 6.32 0.67
N LYS A 30 1.10 5.70 1.85
CA LYS A 30 2.37 5.48 2.60
C LYS A 30 3.42 4.75 1.75
N GLU A 31 3.01 3.77 0.98
CA GLU A 31 3.84 2.98 0.07
C GLU A 31 4.51 3.86 -0.98
N THR A 32 3.75 4.70 -1.67
CA THR A 32 4.24 5.61 -2.70
C THR A 32 5.26 6.62 -2.17
N ILE A 33 5.08 7.11 -0.93
CA ILE A 33 6.05 8.00 -0.27
C ILE A 33 7.35 7.24 0.04
N ILE A 34 7.27 5.98 0.49
CA ILE A 34 8.46 5.17 0.78
C ILE A 34 9.19 4.84 -0.53
N TYR A 35 8.44 4.52 -1.59
CA TYR A 35 9.01 4.24 -2.91
C TYR A 35 9.75 5.46 -3.49
N SER A 36 9.19 6.66 -3.40
CA SER A 36 9.87 7.88 -3.85
C SER A 36 11.20 8.13 -3.13
N ARG A 37 11.26 7.83 -1.83
CA ARG A 37 12.51 7.90 -1.05
C ARG A 37 13.52 6.84 -1.49
N LEU A 38 13.07 5.65 -1.84
CA LEU A 38 13.94 4.59 -2.37
C LEU A 38 14.58 5.02 -3.71
N LEU A 39 13.82 5.65 -4.61
CA LEU A 39 14.35 6.17 -5.87
C LEU A 39 15.47 7.21 -5.65
N ILE A 40 15.24 8.15 -4.74
CA ILE A 40 16.23 9.19 -4.41
C ILE A 40 17.47 8.58 -3.74
N LEU A 41 17.27 7.67 -2.79
CA LEU A 41 18.40 6.99 -2.12
C LEU A 41 19.22 6.15 -3.08
N ASN A 42 18.57 5.45 -4.03
CA ASN A 42 19.29 4.68 -5.04
C ASN A 42 20.09 5.58 -5.99
N LEU A 43 19.51 6.73 -6.38
CA LEU A 43 20.25 7.73 -7.17
C LEU A 43 21.51 8.20 -6.43
N LEU A 44 21.37 8.58 -5.16
CA LEU A 44 22.49 9.00 -4.32
C LEU A 44 23.54 7.89 -4.16
N PHE A 45 23.08 6.65 -3.97
CA PHE A 45 23.97 5.48 -3.84
C PHE A 45 24.84 5.29 -5.07
N ILE A 46 24.24 5.34 -6.27
CA ILE A 46 24.99 5.18 -7.53
C ILE A 46 25.95 6.35 -7.76
N VAL A 47 25.48 7.59 -7.53
CA VAL A 47 26.30 8.80 -7.72
C VAL A 47 27.50 8.79 -6.78
N ILE A 48 27.32 8.46 -5.50
CA ILE A 48 28.44 8.37 -4.54
C ILE A 48 29.36 7.18 -4.87
N GLY A 49 28.82 6.05 -5.32
CA GLY A 49 29.65 4.92 -5.78
C GLY A 49 30.53 5.29 -6.97
N LEU A 50 29.97 5.98 -7.98
CA LEU A 50 30.74 6.51 -9.12
C LEU A 50 31.77 7.57 -8.70
N ALA A 51 31.40 8.48 -7.80
CA ALA A 51 32.32 9.48 -7.26
C ALA A 51 33.47 8.82 -6.49
N THR A 52 33.19 7.82 -5.67
CA THR A 52 34.22 7.04 -4.95
C THR A 52 35.20 6.38 -5.93
N PHE A 53 34.68 5.79 -7.00
CA PHE A 53 35.51 5.17 -8.04
C PHE A 53 36.40 6.22 -8.76
N ILE A 54 35.87 7.37 -9.12
CA ILE A 54 36.62 8.46 -9.78
C ILE A 54 37.69 9.01 -8.85
N ILE A 55 37.35 9.30 -7.60
CA ILE A 55 38.28 9.82 -6.59
C ILE A 55 39.43 8.84 -6.35
N ALA A 56 39.14 7.52 -6.26
CA ALA A 56 40.16 6.50 -6.09
C ALA A 56 41.16 6.44 -7.26
N LYS A 57 40.74 6.81 -8.48
CA LYS A 57 41.62 6.84 -9.66
C LYS A 57 42.38 8.16 -9.83
N THR A 58 41.85 9.26 -9.32
CA THR A 58 42.42 10.60 -9.55
C THR A 58 43.27 11.11 -8.39
N THR A 59 43.07 10.56 -7.19
CA THR A 59 43.67 11.11 -5.95
C THR A 59 44.33 9.99 -5.15
N SER A 60 45.54 10.24 -4.65
CA SER A 60 46.25 9.37 -3.71
C SER A 60 45.91 9.65 -2.22
N ASN A 61 44.93 10.52 -1.95
CA ASN A 61 44.53 10.89 -0.61
C ASN A 61 43.64 9.80 0.01
N LEU A 62 44.25 8.89 0.77
CA LEU A 62 43.57 7.78 1.42
C LEU A 62 42.42 8.19 2.35
N LEU A 63 42.56 9.33 3.06
CA LEU A 63 41.53 9.82 3.96
C LEU A 63 40.27 10.23 3.21
N LEU A 64 40.43 10.91 2.07
CA LEU A 64 39.29 11.29 1.22
C LEU A 64 38.56 10.06 0.69
N ILE A 65 39.30 9.08 0.22
CA ILE A 65 38.78 7.80 -0.31
C ILE A 65 38.01 7.04 0.79
N GLU A 66 38.58 6.97 2.01
CA GLU A 66 37.93 6.33 3.17
C GLU A 66 36.60 6.99 3.52
N ILE A 67 36.54 8.33 3.54
CA ILE A 67 35.31 9.06 3.83
C ILE A 67 34.23 8.75 2.80
N PHE A 68 34.55 8.81 1.50
CA PHE A 68 33.56 8.51 0.43
C PHE A 68 33.09 7.07 0.51
N GLN A 69 33.97 6.12 0.81
CA GLN A 69 33.60 4.71 0.96
C GLN A 69 32.68 4.49 2.18
N LYS A 70 32.90 5.20 3.28
CA LYS A 70 32.01 5.16 4.45
C LYS A 70 30.63 5.75 4.14
N PHE A 71 30.57 6.83 3.36
CA PHE A 71 29.29 7.36 2.86
C PHE A 71 28.56 6.36 1.96
N TYR A 72 29.27 5.73 1.02
CA TYR A 72 28.72 4.69 0.15
C TYR A 72 28.08 3.56 0.95
N MET A 73 28.79 3.01 1.93
CA MET A 73 28.27 1.94 2.81
C MET A 73 27.09 2.41 3.67
N SER A 74 27.09 3.64 4.14
CA SER A 74 26.00 4.21 4.96
C SER A 74 24.72 4.35 4.14
N ILE A 75 24.81 4.74 2.86
CA ILE A 75 23.64 4.81 1.98
C ILE A 75 23.12 3.41 1.67
N LEU A 76 23.99 2.40 1.51
CA LEU A 76 23.56 1.01 1.35
C LEU A 76 22.73 0.53 2.55
N VAL A 77 23.16 0.85 3.78
CA VAL A 77 22.41 0.56 5.01
C VAL A 77 21.04 1.26 5.00
N LEU A 78 20.97 2.52 4.57
CA LEU A 78 19.71 3.27 4.45
C LEU A 78 18.78 2.68 3.36
N LEU A 79 19.32 2.23 2.23
CA LEU A 79 18.57 1.56 1.17
C LEU A 79 17.93 0.27 1.70
N ASN A 80 18.70 -0.56 2.37
CA ASN A 80 18.20 -1.79 2.99
C ASN A 80 17.09 -1.50 4.01
N PHE A 81 17.30 -0.53 4.90
CA PHE A 81 16.30 -0.08 5.87
C PHE A 81 14.99 0.37 5.20
N GLN A 82 15.10 1.22 4.18
CA GLN A 82 13.93 1.75 3.49
C GLN A 82 13.20 0.66 2.69
N SER A 83 13.93 -0.32 2.16
CA SER A 83 13.35 -1.48 1.47
C SER A 83 12.58 -2.39 2.44
N ILE A 84 13.09 -2.62 3.66
CA ILE A 84 12.36 -3.35 4.70
C ILE A 84 11.06 -2.58 5.07
N LYS A 85 11.11 -1.26 5.24
CA LYS A 85 9.92 -0.44 5.51
C LYS A 85 8.90 -0.53 4.39
N TYR A 86 9.34 -0.55 3.14
CA TYR A 86 8.46 -0.71 1.99
C TYR A 86 7.77 -2.08 2.01
N CYS A 87 8.52 -3.15 2.25
CA CYS A 87 7.99 -4.50 2.40
C CYS A 87 6.92 -4.59 3.52
N LEU A 88 7.22 -4.05 4.69
CA LEU A 88 6.30 -4.03 5.83
C LEU A 88 5.02 -3.21 5.55
N SER A 89 5.13 -2.14 4.76
CA SER A 89 4.00 -1.30 4.35
C SER A 89 3.03 -2.05 3.43
N ILE A 90 3.56 -2.79 2.45
CA ILE A 90 2.76 -3.54 1.48
C ILE A 90 2.03 -4.71 2.15
N PHE A 91 2.65 -5.37 3.12
CA PHE A 91 2.11 -6.57 3.77
C PHE A 91 1.11 -6.28 4.89
N ASN A 92 0.70 -5.02 5.11
CA ASN A 92 -0.34 -4.60 6.07
C ASN A 92 -0.19 -5.25 7.46
N ILE A 93 1.02 -5.27 7.99
CA ILE A 93 1.29 -5.85 9.32
C ILE A 93 0.68 -4.94 10.40
N ASN A 94 0.07 -5.56 11.41
CA ASN A 94 -0.73 -4.95 12.47
C ASN A 94 -0.05 -3.69 13.09
N ILE A 95 -0.79 -2.58 13.17
CA ILE A 95 -0.29 -1.21 13.45
C ILE A 95 0.53 -1.10 14.75
N THR A 96 0.14 -1.82 15.81
CA THR A 96 0.83 -1.76 17.10
C THR A 96 2.18 -2.48 17.07
N ARG A 97 2.23 -3.69 16.49
CA ARG A 97 3.48 -4.44 16.27
C ARG A 97 4.40 -3.71 15.30
N PHE A 98 3.83 -3.08 14.28
CA PHE A 98 4.58 -2.28 13.32
C PHE A 98 5.33 -1.11 13.96
N ARG A 99 4.75 -0.41 14.95
CA ARG A 99 5.40 0.71 15.63
C ARG A 99 6.66 0.27 16.38
N ILE A 100 6.61 -0.83 17.14
CA ILE A 100 7.75 -1.35 17.88
C ILE A 100 8.86 -1.81 16.93
N ILE A 101 8.53 -2.60 15.90
CA ILE A 101 9.48 -3.06 14.89
C ILE A 101 10.16 -1.89 14.20
N ASN A 102 9.40 -0.85 13.83
CA ASN A 102 9.95 0.34 13.18
C ASN A 102 10.93 1.09 14.08
N ILE A 103 10.65 1.23 15.39
CA ILE A 103 11.58 1.87 16.34
C ILE A 103 12.87 1.06 16.44
N VAL A 104 12.77 -0.25 16.59
CA VAL A 104 13.94 -1.13 16.68
C VAL A 104 14.78 -1.05 15.41
N LEU A 105 14.15 -1.11 14.23
CA LEU A 105 14.85 -0.97 12.96
C LEU A 105 15.58 0.38 12.82
N VAL A 106 14.93 1.48 13.23
CA VAL A 106 15.54 2.82 13.21
C VAL A 106 16.76 2.87 14.11
N VAL A 107 16.65 2.36 15.35
CA VAL A 107 17.77 2.35 16.29
C VAL A 107 18.96 1.54 15.78
N ILE A 108 18.69 0.33 15.26
CA ILE A 108 19.73 -0.54 14.68
C ILE A 108 20.39 0.15 13.48
N THR A 109 19.62 0.82 12.63
CA THR A 109 20.13 1.53 11.44
C THR A 109 21.05 2.68 11.85
N ILE A 110 20.61 3.52 12.81
CA ILE A 110 21.41 4.64 13.32
C ILE A 110 22.71 4.11 13.94
N LEU A 111 22.62 3.08 14.78
CA LEU A 111 23.78 2.48 15.41
C LEU A 111 24.78 1.92 14.39
N SER A 112 24.28 1.25 13.33
CA SER A 112 25.12 0.72 12.27
C SER A 112 25.86 1.82 11.51
N ILE A 113 25.16 2.93 11.19
CA ILE A 113 25.80 4.08 10.53
C ILE A 113 26.86 4.72 11.43
N LEU A 114 26.58 4.92 12.70
CA LEU A 114 27.58 5.43 13.65
C LEU A 114 28.80 4.53 13.75
N LEU A 115 28.60 3.21 13.81
CA LEU A 115 29.70 2.25 13.84
C LEU A 115 30.53 2.30 12.55
N ILE A 116 29.92 2.46 11.37
CA ILE A 116 30.62 2.60 10.09
C ILE A 116 31.60 3.79 10.14
N PHE A 117 31.21 4.92 10.74
CA PHE A 117 32.07 6.10 10.80
C PHE A 117 33.16 5.99 11.89
N ILE A 118 32.89 5.34 13.02
CA ILE A 118 33.83 5.22 14.15
C ILE A 118 34.89 4.16 13.89
N LEU A 119 34.49 3.04 13.28
CA LEU A 119 35.38 1.89 13.10
C LEU A 119 36.39 2.09 11.95
N PRO A 120 37.58 1.45 12.02
CA PRO A 120 38.59 1.56 10.97
C PRO A 120 38.14 0.85 9.70
N LEU A 121 38.48 1.45 8.56
CA LEU A 121 38.29 0.91 7.22
C LEU A 121 39.66 0.77 6.54
N LYS A 122 39.92 -0.39 5.98
CA LYS A 122 41.09 -0.59 5.08
C LYS A 122 40.61 -0.56 3.63
N VAL A 123 41.22 0.28 2.85
CA VAL A 123 40.96 0.42 1.42
C VAL A 123 41.88 -0.53 0.65
N ILE A 124 41.31 -1.38 -0.18
CA ILE A 124 42.06 -2.36 -1.01
C ILE A 124 41.64 -2.18 -2.48
N TYR A 125 42.52 -2.45 -3.38
CA TYR A 125 42.27 -2.37 -4.82
C TYR A 125 42.27 -3.78 -5.43
N TYR A 126 41.22 -4.11 -6.18
CA TYR A 126 41.12 -5.31 -7.01
C TYR A 126 40.94 -4.85 -8.47
N ASP A 127 41.92 -5.17 -9.33
CA ASP A 127 41.91 -4.79 -10.75
C ASP A 127 41.45 -3.30 -10.99
N ASP A 128 42.09 -2.38 -10.32
CA ASP A 128 41.76 -0.93 -10.36
C ASP A 128 40.38 -0.52 -9.76
N VAL A 129 39.67 -1.43 -9.16
CA VAL A 129 38.41 -1.13 -8.43
C VAL A 129 38.67 -1.14 -6.93
N LEU A 130 38.13 -0.14 -6.28
CA LEU A 130 38.23 0.06 -4.85
C LEU A 130 37.25 -0.84 -4.11
N ASP A 131 37.78 -1.60 -3.16
CA ASP A 131 36.95 -2.36 -2.19
C ASP A 131 37.37 -1.98 -0.76
N GLY A 132 36.49 -2.26 0.19
CA GLY A 132 36.71 -2.00 1.61
C GLY A 132 36.88 -3.28 2.39
N GLU A 133 37.85 -3.30 3.31
CA GLU A 133 37.97 -4.34 4.31
C GLU A 133 38.07 -3.73 5.72
N GLY A 134 37.78 -4.55 6.74
CA GLY A 134 37.89 -4.14 8.13
C GLY A 134 36.55 -4.08 8.86
N LEU A 135 36.59 -3.59 10.09
CA LEU A 135 35.44 -3.62 10.98
C LEU A 135 34.27 -2.77 10.45
N SER A 136 34.54 -1.61 9.87
CA SER A 136 33.55 -0.73 9.27
C SER A 136 32.80 -1.42 8.12
N TYR A 137 33.53 -2.09 7.23
CA TYR A 137 32.96 -2.88 6.12
C TYR A 137 32.09 -4.04 6.62
N ASN A 138 32.59 -4.77 7.63
CA ASN A 138 31.86 -5.89 8.22
C ASN A 138 30.50 -5.48 8.80
N VAL A 139 30.39 -4.28 9.40
CA VAL A 139 29.10 -3.74 9.89
C VAL A 139 28.10 -3.61 8.75
N ALA A 140 28.50 -3.06 7.61
CA ALA A 140 27.62 -2.91 6.44
C ALA A 140 27.19 -4.26 5.85
N VAL A 141 28.14 -5.22 5.77
CA VAL A 141 27.87 -6.59 5.29
C VAL A 141 26.92 -7.32 6.23
N ILE A 142 27.16 -7.28 7.55
CA ILE A 142 26.29 -7.92 8.54
C ILE A 142 24.88 -7.31 8.48
N TYR A 143 24.76 -5.98 8.39
CA TYR A 143 23.46 -5.32 8.26
C TYR A 143 22.73 -5.78 6.99
N SER A 144 23.43 -5.87 5.85
CA SER A 144 22.85 -6.34 4.58
C SER A 144 22.40 -7.80 4.66
N PHE A 145 23.18 -8.65 5.34
CA PHE A 145 22.82 -10.05 5.54
C PHE A 145 21.62 -10.22 6.47
N VAL A 146 21.54 -9.45 7.57
CA VAL A 146 20.37 -9.45 8.45
C VAL A 146 19.13 -8.95 7.69
N SER A 147 19.28 -7.91 6.86
CA SER A 147 18.22 -7.42 6.00
C SER A 147 17.72 -8.47 5.03
N PHE A 148 18.62 -9.24 4.43
CA PHE A 148 18.28 -10.37 3.56
C PHE A 148 17.45 -11.43 4.28
N ILE A 149 17.85 -11.83 5.51
CA ILE A 149 17.08 -12.77 6.32
C ILE A 149 15.68 -12.22 6.62
N ILE A 150 15.56 -10.93 6.96
CA ILE A 150 14.26 -10.29 7.21
C ILE A 150 13.39 -10.35 5.95
N PHE A 151 13.91 -10.02 4.78
CA PHE A 151 13.19 -10.14 3.51
C PHE A 151 12.71 -11.55 3.26
N LEU A 152 13.57 -12.52 3.48
CA LEU A 152 13.27 -13.95 3.31
C LEU A 152 12.10 -14.38 4.22
N CYS A 153 12.18 -14.05 5.51
CA CYS A 153 11.13 -14.36 6.48
C CYS A 153 9.79 -13.67 6.14
N LEU A 154 9.81 -12.38 5.77
CA LEU A 154 8.61 -11.63 5.41
C LEU A 154 7.97 -12.19 4.14
N THR A 155 8.76 -12.54 3.14
CA THR A 155 8.28 -13.09 1.87
C THR A 155 7.65 -14.46 2.07
N PHE A 156 8.27 -15.36 2.84
CA PHE A 156 7.71 -16.66 3.20
C PHE A 156 6.41 -16.53 4.02
N TYR A 157 6.39 -15.61 4.98
CA TYR A 157 5.19 -15.34 5.77
C TYR A 157 4.02 -14.92 4.88
N GLN A 158 4.27 -14.07 3.90
CA GLN A 158 3.24 -13.60 2.98
C GLN A 158 2.79 -14.69 2.00
N LEU A 159 3.72 -15.52 1.52
CA LEU A 159 3.42 -16.64 0.64
C LEU A 159 2.50 -17.66 1.32
N SER A 160 2.66 -17.88 2.63
CA SER A 160 1.81 -18.80 3.41
C SER A 160 0.38 -18.28 3.61
N ARG A 161 0.14 -16.97 3.43
CA ARG A 161 -1.18 -16.34 3.57
C ARG A 161 -2.01 -16.35 2.29
N HIS A 162 -1.50 -16.88 1.19
CA HIS A 162 -2.16 -16.87 -0.13
C HIS A 162 -2.60 -15.48 -0.62
N ASP A 163 -1.90 -14.42 -0.20
CA ASP A 163 -2.14 -13.07 -0.70
C ASP A 163 -1.69 -12.91 -2.15
N ASN A 164 -2.09 -11.81 -2.79
CA ASN A 164 -1.83 -11.51 -4.21
C ASN A 164 -0.35 -11.73 -4.59
N ILE A 165 -0.09 -12.76 -5.38
CA ILE A 165 1.24 -13.16 -5.86
C ILE A 165 1.97 -11.99 -6.54
N THR A 166 1.27 -11.11 -7.24
CA THR A 166 1.85 -9.94 -7.92
C THR A 166 2.62 -9.02 -6.99
N LYS A 167 2.17 -8.87 -5.72
CA LYS A 167 2.85 -8.07 -4.71
C LYS A 167 4.10 -8.75 -4.13
N ILE A 168 4.19 -10.07 -4.23
CA ILE A 168 5.28 -10.89 -3.68
C ILE A 168 6.42 -11.00 -4.68
N VAL A 169 6.13 -11.02 -5.99
CA VAL A 169 7.12 -11.19 -7.07
C VAL A 169 8.35 -10.28 -6.93
N PRO A 170 8.24 -8.95 -6.68
CA PRO A 170 9.41 -8.09 -6.56
C PRO A 170 10.35 -8.53 -5.43
N PHE A 171 9.82 -9.03 -4.32
CA PHE A 171 10.62 -9.46 -3.18
C PHE A 171 11.29 -10.81 -3.42
N LEU A 172 10.66 -11.72 -4.17
CA LEU A 172 11.30 -12.96 -4.63
C LEU A 172 12.49 -12.65 -5.56
N ILE A 173 12.32 -11.70 -6.47
CA ILE A 173 13.40 -11.24 -7.36
C ILE A 173 14.51 -10.56 -6.55
N LEU A 174 14.16 -9.75 -5.55
CA LEU A 174 15.15 -9.14 -4.66
C LEU A 174 16.01 -10.21 -3.96
N ILE A 175 15.39 -11.26 -3.42
CA ILE A 175 16.10 -12.39 -2.79
C ILE A 175 17.03 -13.06 -3.79
N LEU A 176 16.57 -13.32 -5.01
CA LEU A 176 17.40 -13.90 -6.07
C LEU A 176 18.59 -13.00 -6.43
N LEU A 177 18.38 -11.69 -6.56
CA LEU A 177 19.45 -10.74 -6.85
C LEU A 177 20.48 -10.64 -5.71
N TYR A 178 20.05 -10.76 -4.44
CA TYR A 178 20.98 -10.86 -3.32
C TYR A 178 21.87 -12.10 -3.40
N LEU A 179 21.30 -13.27 -3.76
CA LEU A 179 22.07 -14.51 -3.93
C LEU A 179 23.06 -14.39 -5.09
N ILE A 180 22.61 -13.86 -6.23
CA ILE A 180 23.47 -13.63 -7.40
C ILE A 180 24.58 -12.64 -7.03
N GLY A 181 24.25 -11.55 -6.35
CA GLY A 181 25.21 -10.55 -5.89
C GLY A 181 26.26 -11.14 -4.95
N PHE A 182 25.85 -11.98 -4.02
CA PHE A 182 26.80 -12.69 -3.14
C PHE A 182 27.75 -13.60 -3.92
N MET A 183 27.25 -14.35 -4.91
CA MET A 183 28.07 -15.19 -5.78
C MET A 183 29.04 -14.35 -6.64
N LEU A 184 28.52 -13.27 -7.26
CA LEU A 184 29.36 -12.38 -8.06
C LEU A 184 30.47 -11.74 -7.22
N ARG A 185 30.17 -11.30 -6.00
CA ARG A 185 31.16 -10.71 -5.09
C ARG A 185 32.26 -11.69 -4.70
N SER A 186 31.95 -12.99 -4.63
CA SER A 186 32.96 -14.03 -4.33
C SER A 186 33.94 -14.27 -5.47
N TRP A 187 33.49 -14.10 -6.73
CA TRP A 187 34.27 -14.45 -7.93
C TRP A 187 34.84 -13.22 -8.64
N HIS A 188 34.14 -12.11 -8.59
CA HIS A 188 34.40 -10.87 -9.33
C HIS A 188 34.27 -9.65 -8.41
N ARG A 189 35.26 -9.47 -7.52
CA ARG A 189 35.31 -8.32 -6.59
C ARG A 189 35.49 -6.98 -7.29
N GLU A 190 35.97 -7.01 -8.56
CA GLU A 190 36.16 -5.85 -9.42
C GLU A 190 34.81 -5.25 -9.97
N LEU A 191 33.68 -5.93 -9.80
CA LEU A 191 32.41 -5.46 -10.33
C LEU A 191 31.63 -4.67 -9.29
N ILE A 192 31.13 -3.50 -9.70
CA ILE A 192 30.20 -2.67 -8.93
C ILE A 192 28.79 -2.91 -9.50
N PHE A 193 27.99 -3.74 -8.87
CA PHE A 193 26.68 -4.16 -9.40
C PHE A 193 25.50 -3.78 -8.52
N GLU A 194 25.73 -3.42 -7.27
CA GLU A 194 24.67 -3.24 -6.27
C GLU A 194 23.67 -2.16 -6.70
N GLY A 195 24.14 -1.02 -7.18
CA GLY A 195 23.29 0.07 -7.65
C GLY A 195 22.43 -0.32 -8.86
N PHE A 196 22.97 -1.15 -9.76
CA PHE A 196 22.20 -1.70 -10.88
C PHE A 196 21.10 -2.65 -10.40
N PHE A 197 21.39 -3.55 -9.46
CA PHE A 197 20.40 -4.46 -8.91
C PHE A 197 19.27 -3.71 -8.20
N TYR A 198 19.60 -2.69 -7.41
CA TYR A 198 18.57 -1.83 -6.82
C TYR A 198 17.74 -1.09 -7.88
N SER A 199 18.35 -0.58 -8.93
CA SER A 199 17.60 0.09 -10.02
C SER A 199 16.65 -0.87 -10.72
N TYR A 200 17.09 -2.11 -10.96
CA TYR A 200 16.28 -3.14 -11.61
C TYR A 200 15.08 -3.56 -10.74
N ILE A 201 15.28 -3.77 -9.43
CA ILE A 201 14.18 -4.11 -8.52
C ILE A 201 13.18 -2.95 -8.38
N LEU A 202 13.65 -1.70 -8.34
CA LEU A 202 12.79 -0.54 -8.32
C LEU A 202 11.94 -0.42 -9.60
N LEU A 203 12.50 -0.78 -10.75
CA LEU A 203 11.76 -0.85 -12.01
C LEU A 203 10.63 -1.90 -11.94
N ILE A 204 10.91 -3.09 -11.41
CA ILE A 204 9.90 -4.12 -11.23
C ILE A 204 8.83 -3.68 -10.21
N MET A 205 9.24 -3.11 -9.08
CA MET A 205 8.31 -2.58 -8.08
C MET A 205 7.39 -1.49 -8.67
N TYR A 206 7.92 -0.64 -9.54
CA TYR A 206 7.11 0.34 -10.24
C TYR A 206 6.02 -0.32 -11.07
N HIS A 207 6.36 -1.29 -11.90
CA HIS A 207 5.39 -1.94 -12.79
C HIS A 207 4.38 -2.82 -12.06
N THR A 208 4.78 -3.47 -10.97
CA THR A 208 3.92 -4.44 -10.27
C THR A 208 3.07 -3.82 -9.15
N ILE A 209 3.58 -2.80 -8.47
CA ILE A 209 2.97 -2.27 -7.24
C ILE A 209 2.62 -0.79 -7.38
N GLU A 210 3.57 0.03 -7.88
CA GLU A 210 3.46 1.49 -7.85
C GLU A 210 2.84 2.08 -9.12
N ASN A 211 2.54 1.27 -10.14
CA ASN A 211 1.94 1.76 -11.37
C ASN A 211 0.60 2.49 -11.07
N PRO A 212 0.53 3.82 -11.31
CA PRO A 212 -0.65 4.61 -10.99
C PRO A 212 -1.87 4.17 -11.80
N ASP A 213 -1.68 3.68 -13.02
CA ASP A 213 -2.77 3.24 -13.90
C ASP A 213 -3.45 1.98 -13.30
N VAL A 214 -2.67 1.05 -12.75
CA VAL A 214 -3.19 -0.16 -12.06
C VAL A 214 -3.88 0.21 -10.75
N LYS A 215 -3.29 1.12 -9.96
CA LYS A 215 -3.91 1.60 -8.71
C LYS A 215 -5.25 2.30 -8.99
N MET A 216 -5.27 3.18 -9.97
CA MET A 216 -6.49 3.90 -10.37
C MET A 216 -7.57 2.96 -10.90
N LEU A 217 -7.20 1.95 -11.71
CA LEU A 217 -8.12 0.94 -12.20
C LEU A 217 -8.75 0.15 -11.05
N ASN A 218 -7.96 -0.26 -10.05
CA ASN A 218 -8.46 -0.97 -8.88
C ASN A 218 -9.42 -0.11 -8.06
N GLU A 219 -9.10 1.18 -7.84
CA GLU A 219 -9.99 2.12 -7.13
C GLU A 219 -11.30 2.33 -7.89
N MET A 220 -11.25 2.50 -9.22
CA MET A 220 -12.44 2.62 -10.05
C MET A 220 -13.29 1.35 -10.03
N THR A 221 -12.68 0.18 -10.07
CA THR A 221 -13.39 -1.11 -9.99
C THR A 221 -14.11 -1.24 -8.65
N LEU A 222 -13.42 -0.94 -7.55
CA LEU A 222 -14.01 -0.97 -6.20
C LEU A 222 -15.17 0.03 -6.05
N ALA A 223 -14.99 1.25 -6.54
CA ALA A 223 -16.05 2.27 -6.51
C ALA A 223 -17.25 1.85 -7.36
N LYS A 224 -17.02 1.23 -8.53
CA LYS A 224 -18.08 0.68 -9.38
C LYS A 224 -18.86 -0.43 -8.66
N GLU A 225 -18.16 -1.39 -8.05
CA GLU A 225 -18.81 -2.48 -7.30
C GLU A 225 -19.65 -1.96 -6.15
N GLN A 226 -19.17 -0.95 -5.42
CA GLN A 226 -19.92 -0.29 -4.35
C GLN A 226 -21.16 0.42 -4.88
N ALA A 227 -21.04 1.15 -5.99
CA ALA A 227 -22.17 1.82 -6.63
C ALA A 227 -23.22 0.83 -7.15
N GLU A 228 -22.78 -0.27 -7.79
CA GLU A 228 -23.68 -1.33 -8.27
C GLU A 228 -24.41 -2.02 -7.11
N LYS A 229 -23.70 -2.30 -6.00
CA LYS A 229 -24.32 -2.85 -4.79
C LYS A 229 -25.36 -1.91 -4.19
N SER A 230 -25.05 -0.63 -4.10
CA SER A 230 -25.98 0.40 -3.61
C SER A 230 -27.23 0.50 -4.52
N ASN A 231 -27.03 0.53 -5.84
CA ASN A 231 -28.12 0.56 -6.80
C ASN A 231 -29.03 -0.68 -6.72
N ARG A 232 -28.42 -1.89 -6.53
CA ARG A 232 -29.20 -3.12 -6.35
C ARG A 232 -30.05 -3.06 -5.09
N VAL A 233 -29.47 -2.68 -3.95
CA VAL A 233 -30.24 -2.52 -2.69
C VAL A 233 -31.39 -1.52 -2.87
N LYS A 234 -31.14 -0.42 -3.55
CA LYS A 234 -32.17 0.61 -3.84
C LYS A 234 -33.29 0.07 -4.75
N SER A 235 -32.95 -0.74 -5.78
CA SER A 235 -33.91 -1.35 -6.68
C SER A 235 -34.77 -2.40 -5.96
N ASP A 236 -34.13 -3.26 -5.13
CA ASP A 236 -34.83 -4.27 -4.34
C ASP A 236 -35.79 -3.63 -3.34
N PHE A 237 -35.36 -2.54 -2.70
CA PHE A 237 -36.21 -1.73 -1.78
C PHE A 237 -37.43 -1.18 -2.51
N LEU A 238 -37.28 -0.52 -3.66
CA LEU A 238 -38.38 0.03 -4.43
C LEU A 238 -39.36 -1.05 -4.91
N SER A 239 -38.81 -2.23 -5.32
CA SER A 239 -39.66 -3.36 -5.72
C SER A 239 -40.48 -3.91 -4.57
N SER A 240 -39.87 -4.09 -3.38
CA SER A 240 -40.55 -4.52 -2.16
C SER A 240 -41.63 -3.51 -1.73
N MET A 241 -41.30 -2.22 -1.70
CA MET A 241 -42.24 -1.17 -1.37
C MET A 241 -43.42 -1.13 -2.32
N SER A 242 -43.19 -1.31 -3.62
CA SER A 242 -44.28 -1.37 -4.61
C SER A 242 -45.24 -2.51 -4.34
N HIS A 243 -44.72 -3.65 -3.90
CA HIS A 243 -45.53 -4.82 -3.57
C HIS A 243 -46.34 -4.60 -2.27
N GLU A 244 -45.69 -4.03 -1.26
CA GLU A 244 -46.32 -3.74 0.04
C GLU A 244 -47.39 -2.65 -0.07
N ILE A 245 -47.23 -1.63 -0.91
CA ILE A 245 -48.22 -0.59 -1.20
C ILE A 245 -49.42 -1.16 -1.94
N ARG A 246 -49.21 -2.08 -2.89
CA ARG A 246 -50.26 -2.66 -3.73
C ARG A 246 -51.30 -3.43 -2.90
N THR A 247 -50.84 -4.15 -1.86
CA THR A 247 -51.72 -5.01 -1.03
C THR A 247 -52.83 -4.21 -0.32
N PRO A 248 -52.52 -3.18 0.51
CA PRO A 248 -53.57 -2.39 1.16
C PRO A 248 -54.38 -1.58 0.12
N LEU A 249 -53.80 -1.10 -0.97
CA LEU A 249 -54.50 -0.40 -2.02
C LEU A 249 -55.56 -1.29 -2.69
N ASN A 250 -55.22 -2.54 -3.02
CA ASN A 250 -56.17 -3.50 -3.55
C ASN A 250 -57.31 -3.83 -2.54
N ALA A 251 -56.98 -3.90 -1.24
CA ALA A 251 -57.97 -4.09 -0.20
C ALA A 251 -58.97 -2.90 -0.15
N ILE A 252 -58.48 -1.64 -0.18
CA ILE A 252 -59.32 -0.44 -0.23
C ILE A 252 -60.27 -0.49 -1.43
N VAL A 253 -59.75 -0.77 -2.62
CA VAL A 253 -60.56 -0.86 -3.86
C VAL A 253 -61.57 -1.99 -3.79
N GLY A 254 -61.16 -3.18 -3.33
CA GLY A 254 -62.03 -4.35 -3.21
C GLY A 254 -63.21 -4.12 -2.22
N PHE A 255 -62.89 -3.66 -1.00
CA PHE A 255 -63.93 -3.39 -0.01
C PHE A 255 -64.84 -2.22 -0.43
N SER A 256 -64.32 -1.22 -1.13
CA SER A 256 -65.13 -0.14 -1.71
C SER A 256 -66.16 -0.67 -2.72
N GLN A 257 -65.81 -1.63 -3.57
CA GLN A 257 -66.73 -2.29 -4.49
C GLN A 257 -67.77 -3.15 -3.76
N LEU A 258 -67.39 -3.76 -2.64
CA LEU A 258 -68.31 -4.53 -1.81
C LEU A 258 -69.35 -3.64 -1.10
N ILE A 259 -68.99 -2.40 -0.72
CA ILE A 259 -69.96 -1.43 -0.17
C ILE A 259 -71.04 -1.07 -1.21
N ASP A 260 -70.66 -0.87 -2.46
CA ASP A 260 -71.60 -0.56 -3.54
C ASP A 260 -72.67 -1.66 -3.76
N ASN A 261 -72.30 -2.92 -3.45
CA ASN A 261 -73.13 -4.11 -3.62
C ASN A 261 -73.75 -4.61 -2.28
N ALA A 262 -73.56 -3.91 -1.16
CA ALA A 262 -74.01 -4.37 0.15
C ALA A 262 -75.55 -4.36 0.24
N ASN A 263 -76.14 -5.45 0.75
CA ASN A 263 -77.54 -5.63 0.92
C ASN A 263 -78.02 -5.14 2.28
N THR A 264 -77.13 -4.97 3.26
CA THR A 264 -77.43 -4.54 4.62
C THR A 264 -76.57 -3.39 5.09
N LEU A 265 -77.00 -2.57 6.03
CA LEU A 265 -76.27 -1.48 6.63
C LEU A 265 -75.05 -2.05 7.46
N GLU A 266 -75.23 -3.20 8.09
CA GLU A 266 -74.22 -3.87 8.87
C GLU A 266 -73.03 -4.32 7.95
N GLU A 267 -73.31 -4.93 6.82
CA GLU A 267 -72.34 -5.35 5.82
C GLU A 267 -71.56 -4.12 5.26
N ALA A 268 -72.25 -3.03 4.96
CA ALA A 268 -71.64 -1.79 4.51
C ALA A 268 -70.67 -1.19 5.58
N LYS A 269 -71.06 -1.22 6.86
CA LYS A 269 -70.22 -0.76 7.97
C LYS A 269 -69.00 -1.60 8.18
N GLU A 270 -69.09 -2.94 8.06
CA GLU A 270 -67.97 -3.86 8.20
C GLU A 270 -66.94 -3.63 7.08
N ASN A 271 -67.40 -3.56 5.83
CA ASN A 271 -66.54 -3.22 4.69
C ASN A 271 -65.89 -1.84 4.80
N SER A 272 -66.60 -0.85 5.36
CA SER A 272 -66.02 0.48 5.62
C SER A 272 -64.92 0.45 6.67
N LYS A 273 -65.02 -0.40 7.69
CA LYS A 273 -64.00 -0.57 8.72
C LYS A 273 -62.72 -1.15 8.13
N GLU A 274 -62.84 -2.15 7.25
CA GLU A 274 -61.70 -2.73 6.54
C GLU A 274 -60.95 -1.72 5.66
N ILE A 275 -61.71 -0.79 4.98
CA ILE A 275 -61.10 0.31 4.22
C ILE A 275 -60.27 1.24 5.12
N VAL A 276 -60.82 1.60 6.29
CA VAL A 276 -60.09 2.45 7.24
C VAL A 276 -58.82 1.78 7.75
N GLU A 277 -58.88 0.49 8.07
CA GLU A 277 -57.72 -0.28 8.52
C GLU A 277 -56.62 -0.40 7.45
N ALA A 278 -56.99 -0.73 6.20
CA ALA A 278 -56.08 -0.74 5.08
C ALA A 278 -55.46 0.63 4.77
N SER A 279 -56.24 1.69 4.91
CA SER A 279 -55.77 3.09 4.74
C SER A 279 -54.78 3.51 5.81
N ASN A 280 -54.98 3.15 7.08
CA ASN A 280 -54.06 3.41 8.17
C ASN A 280 -52.74 2.63 7.96
N THR A 281 -52.83 1.40 7.50
CA THR A 281 -51.64 0.59 7.14
C THR A 281 -50.82 1.26 6.04
N LEU A 282 -51.47 1.78 4.99
CA LEU A 282 -50.81 2.48 3.90
C LEU A 282 -50.16 3.80 4.37
N LEU A 283 -50.85 4.57 5.24
CA LEU A 283 -50.27 5.79 5.80
C LEU A 283 -49.02 5.53 6.63
N ASN A 284 -49.05 4.50 7.47
CA ASN A 284 -47.90 4.12 8.27
C ASN A 284 -46.69 3.69 7.39
N MET A 285 -46.94 2.95 6.32
CA MET A 285 -45.91 2.59 5.34
C MET A 285 -45.31 3.80 4.65
N LEU A 286 -46.14 4.74 4.20
CA LEU A 286 -45.68 5.99 3.58
C LEU A 286 -44.83 6.83 4.54
N SER A 287 -45.25 6.93 5.81
CA SER A 287 -44.43 7.60 6.83
C SER A 287 -43.06 6.97 6.97
N ASN A 288 -42.98 5.64 7.09
CA ASN A 288 -41.71 4.91 7.19
C ASN A 288 -40.80 5.13 5.98
N VAL A 289 -41.35 5.17 4.75
CA VAL A 289 -40.60 5.46 3.53
C VAL A 289 -40.03 6.88 3.53
N ILE A 290 -40.84 7.86 4.00
CA ILE A 290 -40.41 9.25 4.11
C ILE A 290 -39.27 9.38 5.14
N ASP A 291 -39.40 8.71 6.29
CA ASP A 291 -38.39 8.72 7.34
C ASP A 291 -37.05 8.15 6.84
N ILE A 292 -37.12 7.04 6.09
CA ILE A 292 -35.89 6.45 5.45
C ILE A 292 -35.30 7.43 4.44
N ALA A 293 -36.12 8.08 3.61
CA ALA A 293 -35.63 9.05 2.64
C ALA A 293 -34.99 10.29 3.30
N GLN A 294 -35.49 10.72 4.45
CA GLN A 294 -34.89 11.82 5.23
C GLN A 294 -33.54 11.42 5.83
N VAL A 295 -33.37 10.17 6.28
CA VAL A 295 -32.11 9.66 6.79
C VAL A 295 -31.05 9.58 5.66
N GLU A 296 -31.44 9.16 4.44
CA GLU A 296 -30.52 9.11 3.28
C GLU A 296 -29.97 10.49 2.89
N VAL A 297 -30.71 11.57 3.17
CA VAL A 297 -30.32 12.96 2.79
C VAL A 297 -29.67 13.72 3.96
N ASP A 298 -29.32 13.05 5.07
CA ASP A 298 -28.76 13.67 6.29
C ASP A 298 -29.65 14.80 6.87
N GLN A 299 -30.96 14.76 6.65
CA GLN A 299 -31.92 15.76 7.13
C GLN A 299 -32.60 15.36 8.43
N VAL A 300 -32.02 14.43 9.20
CA VAL A 300 -32.59 14.05 10.51
C VAL A 300 -32.09 14.99 11.60
N ASP A 301 -32.95 15.85 12.08
CA ASP A 301 -32.70 16.72 13.23
C ASP A 301 -32.80 15.88 14.52
N LEU A 302 -31.67 15.38 15.04
CA LEU A 302 -31.63 14.65 16.30
C LEU A 302 -31.79 15.63 17.48
N LYS A 303 -32.98 15.65 18.11
CA LYS A 303 -33.17 16.37 19.37
C LYS A 303 -32.80 15.47 20.55
N GLU A 304 -31.69 15.75 21.20
CA GLU A 304 -31.35 15.13 22.46
C GLU A 304 -32.30 15.60 23.59
N VAL A 305 -33.09 14.69 24.10
CA VAL A 305 -33.99 14.94 25.23
C VAL A 305 -33.56 14.04 26.38
N LYS A 306 -33.38 14.63 27.58
CA LYS A 306 -33.19 13.83 28.81
C LYS A 306 -34.52 13.16 29.15
N TYR A 307 -34.51 11.84 29.26
CA TYR A 307 -35.62 11.06 29.81
C TYR A 307 -35.10 10.14 30.91
N ASP A 308 -35.92 9.97 31.95
CA ASP A 308 -35.65 8.99 33.00
C ASP A 308 -36.04 7.60 32.50
N LEU A 309 -35.09 6.67 32.53
CA LEU A 309 -35.36 5.25 32.40
C LEU A 309 -35.91 4.74 33.73
N GLU A 310 -37.23 4.72 33.87
CA GLU A 310 -37.84 3.90 34.91
C GLU A 310 -37.64 2.43 34.53
N LEU A 311 -36.84 1.72 35.35
CA LEU A 311 -36.57 0.29 35.30
C LEU A 311 -37.73 -0.50 35.95
#